data_39735dae584bb36276b75fd1061fe1c5
#
_entry.id   39735dae584bb36276b75fd1061fe1c5
#
_cell.length_a   1.000
_cell.length_b   1.000
_cell.length_c   1.000
_cell.angle_alpha   90.00
_cell.angle_beta   90.00
_cell.angle_gamma   90.00
#
_symmetry.space_group_name_H-M   'P 1'
#
loop_
_entity.id
_entity.type
_entity.pdbx_description
1 polymer ?
#
loop_
_entity_poly.entity_id
_entity_poly.type
_entity_poly.pdbx_seq_one_letter_code
_entity_poly.pdbx_strand_id
1 'polypeptide(L)'
;ANVGSVYYSSDQFLNLSAINPAFNLLASMEFGEKYEDEFDFFPEEQRASLMEGMYATADTATVSVLNTKRPNILFIFMESFGSTMIERQGGVKGVAPSLDRLASEGVFFSNLYANSFRTDRGTVCTYSAYPGLPTLSIMKVPNIARKLPNIAQSLGKAGYQTDFLYGGDINFTNMRGYLMAGGFQKLTSQDDFSMHDRNYSKWGVPDNITFKRLLAMLKEREGQKEPWFTAFLTLSSHEPFEVPFKKFEDKHRNAFAFTDDCIGKFIKEFRKSPQWDNTLIVLLPD
;
A
#
# COMPACT_ATOMS: atom_id res chain seq x y z
N ALA A 1 -16.10 -14.89 1.18
CA ALA A 1 -14.91 -15.65 0.77
C ALA A 1 -14.57 -15.31 -0.67
N ASN A 2 -13.31 -15.32 -1.03
CA ASN A 2 -12.85 -15.14 -2.40
C ASN A 2 -11.75 -16.17 -2.72
N VAL A 3 -11.41 -16.35 -4.00
CA VAL A 3 -10.43 -17.36 -4.42
C VAL A 3 -9.02 -17.10 -3.86
N GLY A 4 -8.65 -15.85 -3.62
CA GLY A 4 -7.34 -15.49 -3.07
C GLY A 4 -7.15 -15.88 -1.60
N SER A 5 -8.21 -16.23 -0.87
CA SER A 5 -8.11 -16.65 0.55
C SER A 5 -7.31 -17.94 0.73
N VAL A 6 -7.17 -18.75 -0.32
CA VAL A 6 -6.40 -20.01 -0.27
C VAL A 6 -4.96 -19.85 -0.77
N TYR A 7 -4.54 -18.63 -1.17
CA TYR A 7 -3.18 -18.38 -1.63
C TYR A 7 -2.20 -18.42 -0.45
N TYR A 8 -1.14 -19.20 -0.58
CA TYR A 8 -0.17 -19.46 0.50
C TYR A 8 1.30 -19.44 0.04
N SER A 9 1.56 -19.33 -1.27
CA SER A 9 2.89 -19.42 -1.86
C SER A 9 3.17 -18.25 -2.81
N SER A 10 4.43 -17.93 -3.02
CA SER A 10 4.88 -17.06 -4.12
C SER A 10 4.83 -17.78 -5.48
N ASP A 11 4.69 -19.10 -5.50
CA ASP A 11 4.47 -19.90 -6.70
C ASP A 11 2.98 -19.90 -7.07
N GLN A 12 2.70 -19.31 -8.24
CA GLN A 12 1.33 -19.19 -8.74
C GLN A 12 0.66 -20.54 -9.01
N PHE A 13 1.43 -21.54 -9.46
CA PHE A 13 0.87 -22.89 -9.72
C PHE A 13 0.32 -23.52 -8.44
N LEU A 14 1.04 -23.38 -7.33
CA LEU A 14 0.60 -23.90 -6.04
C LEU A 14 -0.66 -23.18 -5.54
N ASN A 15 -0.73 -21.88 -5.71
CA ASN A 15 -1.92 -21.10 -5.35
C ASN A 15 -3.14 -21.47 -6.18
N LEU A 16 -2.97 -21.63 -7.50
CA LEU A 16 -4.06 -22.06 -8.38
C LEU A 16 -4.53 -23.48 -8.10
N SER A 17 -3.62 -24.38 -7.74
CA SER A 17 -3.95 -25.77 -7.37
C SER A 17 -4.76 -25.87 -6.07
N ALA A 18 -4.66 -24.86 -5.19
CA ALA A 18 -5.43 -24.81 -3.95
C ALA A 18 -6.87 -24.29 -4.11
N ILE A 19 -7.22 -23.75 -5.27
CA ILE A 19 -8.56 -23.20 -5.52
C ILE A 19 -9.55 -24.33 -5.76
N ASN A 20 -10.70 -24.30 -5.04
CA ASN A 20 -11.82 -25.18 -5.34
C ASN A 20 -12.42 -24.83 -6.71
N PRO A 21 -12.45 -25.76 -7.70
CA PRO A 21 -12.91 -25.45 -9.05
C PRO A 21 -14.39 -25.04 -9.12
N ALA A 22 -15.26 -25.67 -8.33
CA ALA A 22 -16.68 -25.33 -8.31
C ALA A 22 -16.91 -23.92 -7.75
N PHE A 23 -16.24 -23.58 -6.64
CA PHE A 23 -16.29 -22.21 -6.09
C PHE A 23 -15.76 -21.18 -7.09
N ASN A 24 -14.67 -21.49 -7.76
CA ASN A 24 -14.09 -20.58 -8.75
C ASN A 24 -15.04 -20.35 -9.94
N LEU A 25 -15.71 -21.40 -10.41
CA LEU A 25 -16.72 -21.29 -11.47
C LEU A 25 -17.86 -20.37 -11.04
N LEU A 26 -18.45 -20.60 -9.87
CA LEU A 26 -19.56 -19.79 -9.36
C LEU A 26 -19.13 -18.31 -9.16
N ALA A 27 -17.96 -18.09 -8.57
CA ALA A 27 -17.42 -16.75 -8.39
C ALA A 27 -17.16 -16.03 -9.74
N SER A 28 -16.73 -16.76 -10.77
CA SER A 28 -16.51 -16.18 -12.10
C SER A 28 -17.80 -15.79 -12.82
N MET A 29 -18.91 -16.44 -12.52
CA MET A 29 -20.23 -16.09 -13.09
C MET A 29 -20.77 -14.78 -12.53
N GLU A 30 -20.45 -14.43 -11.28
CA GLU A 30 -20.85 -13.18 -10.65
C GLU A 30 -20.16 -11.97 -11.28
N PHE A 31 -18.96 -12.15 -11.84
CA PHE A 31 -18.15 -11.09 -12.46
C PHE A 31 -18.17 -11.13 -13.99
N GLY A 32 -19.17 -11.77 -14.59
CA GLY A 32 -19.27 -11.97 -16.04
C GLY A 32 -19.72 -10.75 -16.85
N GLU A 33 -19.78 -9.55 -16.27
CA GLU A 33 -20.07 -8.34 -17.01
C GLU A 33 -18.91 -7.95 -17.94
N LYS A 34 -19.25 -7.52 -19.15
CA LYS A 34 -18.27 -7.06 -20.14
C LYS A 34 -17.78 -5.66 -19.78
N TYR A 35 -16.78 -5.57 -18.91
CA TYR A 35 -16.17 -4.28 -18.54
C TYR A 35 -15.49 -3.56 -19.70
N GLU A 36 -15.18 -4.26 -20.78
CA GLU A 36 -14.51 -3.72 -21.95
C GLU A 36 -15.33 -2.62 -22.62
N ASP A 37 -16.66 -2.76 -22.65
CA ASP A 37 -17.56 -1.79 -23.27
C ASP A 37 -17.86 -0.58 -22.36
N GLU A 38 -17.72 -0.73 -21.04
CA GLU A 38 -18.06 0.32 -20.05
C GLU A 38 -17.08 1.51 -20.08
N PHE A 39 -15.82 1.26 -20.43
CA PHE A 39 -14.73 2.25 -20.38
C PHE A 39 -14.16 2.58 -21.75
N ASP A 40 -14.84 2.21 -22.82
CA ASP A 40 -14.46 2.52 -24.19
C ASP A 40 -14.96 3.90 -24.61
N PHE A 41 -14.28 4.96 -24.12
CA PHE A 41 -14.67 6.36 -24.34
C PHE A 41 -14.11 6.96 -25.62
N PHE A 42 -13.12 6.34 -26.25
CA PHE A 42 -12.42 6.90 -27.42
C PHE A 42 -12.21 5.84 -28.50
N PRO A 43 -12.43 6.18 -29.78
CA PRO A 43 -12.08 5.32 -30.91
C PRO A 43 -10.60 4.89 -30.83
N GLU A 44 -10.30 3.66 -31.25
CA GLU A 44 -8.96 3.07 -31.19
C GLU A 44 -7.89 3.95 -31.84
N GLU A 45 -8.23 4.56 -32.97
CA GLU A 45 -7.37 5.47 -33.74
C GLU A 45 -6.94 6.71 -32.97
N GLN A 46 -7.76 7.18 -32.00
CA GLN A 46 -7.46 8.35 -31.16
C GLN A 46 -6.66 8.01 -29.91
N ARG A 47 -6.71 6.76 -29.44
CA ARG A 47 -6.09 6.37 -28.18
C ARG A 47 -4.58 6.60 -28.15
N ALA A 48 -3.91 6.26 -29.25
CA ALA A 48 -2.46 6.45 -29.36
C ALA A 48 -2.08 7.93 -29.29
N SER A 49 -2.80 8.82 -29.99
CA SER A 49 -2.53 10.26 -29.98
C SER A 49 -2.85 10.92 -28.62
N LEU A 50 -3.90 10.46 -27.93
CA LEU A 50 -4.24 10.94 -26.58
C LEU A 50 -3.19 10.57 -25.53
N MET A 51 -2.55 9.42 -25.70
CA MET A 51 -1.48 8.95 -24.82
C MET A 51 -0.12 9.55 -25.18
N GLU A 52 0.02 10.11 -26.38
CA GLU A 52 1.25 10.75 -26.82
C GLU A 52 1.57 11.95 -25.92
N GLY A 53 2.78 11.96 -25.37
CA GLY A 53 3.21 13.02 -24.46
C GLY A 53 2.78 12.86 -23.00
N MET A 54 1.86 11.96 -22.65
CA MET A 54 1.46 11.75 -21.24
C MET A 54 2.63 11.36 -20.33
N TYR A 55 3.59 10.62 -20.87
CA TYR A 55 4.80 10.19 -20.17
C TYR A 55 6.07 10.88 -20.71
N ALA A 56 5.90 11.91 -21.55
CA ALA A 56 7.05 12.67 -22.04
C ALA A 56 7.69 13.43 -20.87
N THR A 57 8.95 13.15 -20.61
CA THR A 57 9.77 13.92 -19.69
C THR A 57 10.43 15.06 -20.46
N ALA A 58 10.30 16.30 -19.97
CA ALA A 58 11.15 17.37 -20.46
C ALA A 58 12.61 16.97 -20.23
N ASP A 59 13.48 17.27 -21.17
CA ASP A 59 14.93 17.02 -21.05
C ASP A 59 15.51 17.98 -20.04
N THR A 60 15.26 17.74 -18.77
CA THR A 60 15.67 18.56 -17.63
C THR A 60 16.75 17.84 -16.84
N ALA A 61 17.61 18.61 -16.20
CA ALA A 61 18.65 18.08 -15.32
C ALA A 61 18.02 17.20 -14.23
N THR A 62 18.42 15.94 -14.16
CA THR A 62 18.01 15.02 -13.09
C THR A 62 18.83 15.26 -11.84
N VAL A 63 18.18 15.29 -10.67
CA VAL A 63 18.85 15.36 -9.37
C VAL A 63 18.86 13.98 -8.75
N SER A 64 20.05 13.45 -8.45
CA SER A 64 20.16 12.21 -7.70
C SER A 64 19.86 12.46 -6.23
N VAL A 65 18.82 11.79 -5.71
CA VAL A 65 18.40 11.88 -4.30
C VAL A 65 18.79 10.65 -3.48
N LEU A 66 19.39 9.64 -4.11
CA LEU A 66 19.75 8.38 -3.45
C LEU A 66 21.27 8.26 -3.27
N ASN A 67 21.68 7.76 -2.11
CA ASN A 67 23.09 7.49 -1.78
C ASN A 67 23.59 6.20 -2.44
N THR A 68 22.69 5.35 -2.90
CA THR A 68 22.99 4.03 -3.47
C THR A 68 22.07 3.70 -4.65
N LYS A 69 22.55 2.84 -5.54
CA LYS A 69 21.73 2.35 -6.67
C LYS A 69 20.72 1.26 -6.26
N ARG A 70 20.89 0.65 -5.09
CA ARG A 70 20.05 -0.44 -4.59
C ARG A 70 19.70 -0.21 -3.11
N PRO A 71 18.92 0.84 -2.79
CA PRO A 71 18.48 1.08 -1.42
C PRO A 71 17.52 0.00 -0.95
N ASN A 72 17.41 -0.20 0.35
CA ASN A 72 16.20 -0.78 0.92
C ASN A 72 15.03 0.16 0.64
N ILE A 73 13.83 -0.38 0.48
CA ILE A 73 12.65 0.41 0.13
C ILE A 73 11.53 0.11 1.13
N LEU A 74 11.07 1.15 1.81
CA LEU A 74 9.92 1.10 2.70
C LEU A 74 8.79 1.97 2.14
N PHE A 75 7.68 1.34 1.74
CA PHE A 75 6.44 2.05 1.44
C PHE A 75 5.54 2.06 2.66
N ILE A 76 5.15 3.25 3.12
CA ILE A 76 4.10 3.44 4.12
C ILE A 76 2.90 4.02 3.40
N PHE A 77 1.92 3.16 3.16
CA PHE A 77 0.67 3.49 2.49
C PHE A 77 -0.34 3.91 3.57
N MET A 78 -0.66 5.20 3.59
CA MET A 78 -1.39 5.82 4.69
C MET A 78 -2.89 5.82 4.38
N GLU A 79 -3.64 5.03 5.17
CA GLU A 79 -5.09 4.91 5.05
C GLU A 79 -5.78 6.27 5.14
N SER A 80 -6.53 6.63 4.10
CA SER A 80 -7.40 7.82 4.00
C SER A 80 -6.72 9.18 4.17
N PHE A 81 -5.39 9.29 4.19
CA PHE A 81 -4.69 10.56 4.41
C PHE A 81 -4.84 11.51 3.22
N GLY A 82 -5.74 12.50 3.38
CA GLY A 82 -5.92 13.57 2.41
C GLY A 82 -5.24 14.89 2.83
N SER A 83 -5.12 15.83 1.90
CA SER A 83 -4.56 17.17 2.11
C SER A 83 -5.25 17.93 3.25
N THR A 84 -6.53 17.65 3.50
CA THR A 84 -7.31 18.26 4.59
C THR A 84 -6.76 17.99 5.99
N MET A 85 -5.92 16.97 6.16
CA MET A 85 -5.27 16.61 7.43
C MET A 85 -3.82 17.08 7.52
N ILE A 86 -3.25 17.63 6.46
CA ILE A 86 -1.85 18.07 6.37
C ILE A 86 -1.79 19.60 6.32
N GLU A 87 -1.27 20.24 7.40
CA GLU A 87 -1.27 21.69 7.56
C GLU A 87 -0.52 22.39 6.42
N ARG A 88 0.62 21.86 5.97
CA ARG A 88 1.40 22.35 4.84
C ARG A 88 0.61 22.43 3.52
N GLN A 89 -0.43 21.63 3.38
CA GLN A 89 -1.33 21.63 2.21
C GLN A 89 -2.61 22.46 2.42
N GLY A 90 -2.67 23.25 3.47
CA GLY A 90 -3.85 24.03 3.83
C GLY A 90 -4.86 23.27 4.69
N GLY A 91 -4.50 22.09 5.19
CA GLY A 91 -5.33 21.28 6.06
C GLY A 91 -5.37 21.77 7.51
N VAL A 92 -6.00 20.95 8.37
CA VAL A 92 -6.25 21.30 9.78
C VAL A 92 -4.94 21.36 10.56
N LYS A 93 -4.70 22.49 11.20
CA LYS A 93 -3.51 22.75 12.01
C LYS A 93 -3.31 21.70 13.11
N GLY A 94 -2.07 21.21 13.19
CA GLY A 94 -1.61 20.35 14.27
C GLY A 94 -2.14 18.92 14.26
N VAL A 95 -2.84 18.48 13.19
CA VAL A 95 -3.27 17.08 13.03
C VAL A 95 -2.07 16.20 12.69
N ALA A 96 -1.28 16.57 11.70
CA ALA A 96 -0.17 15.77 11.18
C ALA A 96 1.20 16.47 11.27
N PRO A 97 1.68 16.88 12.45
CA PRO A 97 2.94 17.61 12.60
C PRO A 97 4.18 16.78 12.26
N SER A 98 4.11 15.44 12.35
CA SER A 98 5.22 14.57 11.96
C SER A 98 5.38 14.54 10.45
N LEU A 99 4.28 14.44 9.69
CA LEU A 99 4.30 14.52 8.22
C LEU A 99 4.77 15.90 7.74
N ASP A 100 4.30 16.98 8.37
CA ASP A 100 4.76 18.35 8.03
C ASP A 100 6.27 18.53 8.22
N ARG A 101 6.82 17.96 9.30
CA ARG A 101 8.26 17.95 9.54
C ARG A 101 8.99 17.12 8.48
N LEU A 102 8.54 15.90 8.21
CA LEU A 102 9.15 15.00 7.21
C LEU A 102 9.12 15.62 5.81
N ALA A 103 8.05 16.32 5.46
CA ALA A 103 7.96 17.07 4.21
C ALA A 103 9.00 18.20 4.09
N SER A 104 9.54 18.69 5.22
CA SER A 104 10.63 19.68 5.23
C SER A 104 12.02 19.03 5.17
N GLU A 105 12.12 17.75 5.56
CA GLU A 105 13.39 17.02 5.62
C GLU A 105 13.64 16.17 4.35
N GLY A 106 12.61 15.89 3.56
CA GLY A 106 12.67 15.06 2.37
C GLY A 106 12.17 15.73 1.10
N VAL A 107 11.89 14.95 0.08
CA VAL A 107 11.24 15.39 -1.16
C VAL A 107 9.72 15.33 -0.97
N PHE A 108 9.05 16.46 -1.11
CA PHE A 108 7.61 16.56 -0.96
C PHE A 108 6.93 16.91 -2.29
N PHE A 109 6.07 16.02 -2.75
CA PHE A 109 5.28 16.21 -3.97
C PHE A 109 3.98 16.94 -3.64
N SER A 110 3.98 18.26 -3.71
CA SER A 110 2.84 19.10 -3.33
C SER A 110 1.63 18.99 -4.26
N ASN A 111 1.81 18.43 -5.45
CA ASN A 111 0.80 18.32 -6.49
C ASN A 111 0.57 16.85 -6.90
N LEU A 112 0.63 15.94 -5.92
CA LEU A 112 0.32 14.52 -6.11
C LEU A 112 -1.14 14.26 -5.74
N TYR A 113 -1.85 13.55 -6.60
CA TYR A 113 -3.26 13.18 -6.40
C TYR A 113 -3.41 11.67 -6.37
N ALA A 114 -4.28 11.17 -5.48
CA ALA A 114 -4.71 9.79 -5.51
C ALA A 114 -5.54 9.51 -6.77
N ASN A 115 -5.31 8.36 -7.39
CA ASN A 115 -6.03 7.98 -8.61
C ASN A 115 -7.43 7.41 -8.31
N SER A 116 -7.74 7.13 -7.05
CA SER A 116 -9.03 6.61 -6.59
C SER A 116 -9.29 7.00 -5.14
N PHE A 117 -10.45 6.62 -4.63
CA PHE A 117 -10.93 6.93 -3.28
C PHE A 117 -11.12 5.67 -2.41
N ARG A 118 -10.57 4.51 -2.81
CA ARG A 118 -10.69 3.24 -2.09
C ARG A 118 -9.36 2.51 -2.05
N THR A 119 -9.05 1.93 -0.91
CA THR A 119 -7.80 1.20 -0.64
C THR A 119 -7.51 0.09 -1.65
N ASP A 120 -8.53 -0.69 -2.05
CA ASP A 120 -8.37 -1.77 -3.03
C ASP A 120 -7.97 -1.25 -4.42
N ARG A 121 -8.43 -0.07 -4.81
CA ARG A 121 -8.05 0.59 -6.07
C ARG A 121 -6.70 1.30 -5.94
N GLY A 122 -6.52 2.07 -4.86
CA GLY A 122 -5.26 2.75 -4.57
C GLY A 122 -4.08 1.80 -4.49
N THR A 123 -4.28 0.63 -3.87
CA THR A 123 -3.28 -0.45 -3.81
C THR A 123 -2.86 -0.92 -5.20
N VAL A 124 -3.81 -1.15 -6.11
CA VAL A 124 -3.51 -1.55 -7.49
C VAL A 124 -2.82 -0.41 -8.26
N CYS A 125 -3.30 0.83 -8.10
CA CYS A 125 -2.65 1.99 -8.71
C CYS A 125 -1.18 2.12 -8.28
N THR A 126 -0.92 1.93 -6.99
CA THR A 126 0.41 2.11 -6.40
C THR A 126 1.38 0.99 -6.81
N TYR A 127 0.96 -0.27 -6.70
CA TYR A 127 1.89 -1.38 -6.93
C TYR A 127 1.92 -1.88 -8.36
N SER A 128 0.87 -1.63 -9.15
CA SER A 128 0.77 -2.08 -10.55
C SER A 128 0.78 -0.95 -11.57
N ALA A 129 0.79 0.32 -11.14
CA ALA A 129 0.64 1.49 -12.00
C ALA A 129 -0.60 1.40 -12.92
N TYR A 130 -1.65 0.72 -12.44
CA TYR A 130 -2.89 0.53 -13.18
C TYR A 130 -3.93 1.56 -12.72
N PRO A 131 -4.54 2.32 -13.61
CA PRO A 131 -5.46 3.39 -13.22
C PRO A 131 -6.68 2.86 -12.47
N GLY A 132 -7.16 3.64 -11.50
CA GLY A 132 -8.39 3.34 -10.76
C GLY A 132 -9.61 3.50 -11.65
N LEU A 133 -10.38 2.45 -11.83
CA LEU A 133 -11.64 2.51 -12.58
C LEU A 133 -12.77 3.03 -11.66
N PRO A 134 -13.72 3.84 -12.18
CA PRO A 134 -14.74 4.46 -11.35
C PRO A 134 -15.66 3.47 -10.62
N THR A 135 -16.09 2.42 -11.30
CA THR A 135 -17.09 1.47 -10.80
C THR A 135 -16.49 0.13 -10.37
N LEU A 136 -15.35 -0.26 -10.98
CA LEU A 136 -14.73 -1.56 -10.80
C LEU A 136 -13.47 -1.48 -9.94
N SER A 137 -13.32 -2.41 -9.01
CA SER A 137 -12.02 -2.72 -8.40
C SER A 137 -11.41 -3.92 -9.10
N ILE A 138 -10.34 -3.70 -9.86
CA ILE A 138 -9.68 -4.76 -10.62
C ILE A 138 -9.06 -5.82 -9.69
N MET A 139 -8.73 -5.47 -8.46
CA MET A 139 -8.28 -6.42 -7.43
C MET A 139 -9.28 -7.55 -7.21
N LYS A 140 -10.59 -7.27 -7.35
CA LYS A 140 -11.68 -8.25 -7.19
C LYS A 140 -11.87 -9.16 -8.40
N VAL A 141 -11.13 -8.92 -9.49
CA VAL A 141 -11.16 -9.71 -10.72
C VAL A 141 -9.86 -10.52 -10.84
N PRO A 142 -9.74 -11.69 -10.20
CA PRO A 142 -8.46 -12.41 -10.06
C PRO A 142 -7.81 -12.75 -11.40
N ASN A 143 -8.59 -13.05 -12.44
CA ASN A 143 -8.09 -13.41 -13.76
C ASN A 143 -7.37 -12.25 -14.47
N ILE A 144 -7.71 -11.02 -14.13
CA ILE A 144 -7.05 -9.82 -14.66
C ILE A 144 -5.96 -9.38 -13.69
N ALA A 145 -6.28 -9.26 -12.40
CA ALA A 145 -5.38 -8.76 -11.37
C ALA A 145 -4.03 -9.51 -11.33
N ARG A 146 -4.04 -10.83 -11.49
CA ARG A 146 -2.82 -11.67 -11.52
C ARG A 146 -1.92 -11.45 -12.73
N LYS A 147 -2.42 -10.80 -13.79
CA LYS A 147 -1.65 -10.52 -15.02
C LYS A 147 -1.03 -9.13 -15.00
N LEU A 148 -1.40 -8.29 -14.05
CA LEU A 148 -0.86 -6.95 -13.95
C LEU A 148 0.63 -7.00 -13.58
N PRO A 149 1.44 -6.08 -14.13
CA PRO A 149 2.78 -5.88 -13.61
C PRO A 149 2.69 -5.45 -12.13
N ASN A 150 3.73 -5.75 -11.35
CA ASN A 150 3.76 -5.32 -9.96
C ASN A 150 5.21 -4.97 -9.55
N ILE A 151 5.35 -3.89 -8.79
CA ILE A 151 6.65 -3.42 -8.31
C ILE A 151 7.36 -4.50 -7.44
N ALA A 152 6.60 -5.25 -6.61
CA ALA A 152 7.18 -6.32 -5.80
C ALA A 152 7.76 -7.44 -6.66
N GLN A 153 7.10 -7.82 -7.76
CA GLN A 153 7.64 -8.80 -8.71
C GLN A 153 8.91 -8.28 -9.39
N SER A 154 8.92 -7.01 -9.79
CA SER A 154 10.07 -6.39 -10.46
C SER A 154 11.26 -6.32 -9.51
N LEU A 155 11.05 -5.91 -8.27
CA LEU A 155 12.09 -5.86 -7.25
C LEU A 155 12.55 -7.26 -6.83
N GLY A 156 11.64 -8.23 -6.71
CA GLY A 156 11.99 -9.63 -6.44
C GLY A 156 12.91 -10.22 -7.53
N LYS A 157 12.61 -9.95 -8.81
CA LYS A 157 13.51 -10.31 -9.94
C LYS A 157 14.88 -9.62 -9.86
N ALA A 158 14.92 -8.41 -9.27
CA ALA A 158 16.17 -7.69 -9.01
C ALA A 158 16.89 -8.15 -7.73
N GLY A 159 16.41 -9.19 -7.06
CA GLY A 159 17.02 -9.80 -5.87
C GLY A 159 16.65 -9.12 -4.55
N TYR A 160 15.52 -8.43 -4.49
CA TYR A 160 14.96 -7.91 -3.23
C TYR A 160 14.13 -8.97 -2.53
N GLN A 161 14.21 -9.01 -1.21
CA GLN A 161 13.21 -9.68 -0.39
C GLN A 161 11.97 -8.79 -0.32
N THR A 162 10.78 -9.33 -0.58
CA THR A 162 9.56 -8.55 -0.69
C THR A 162 8.53 -8.99 0.35
N ASP A 163 8.01 -8.07 1.13
CA ASP A 163 6.96 -8.38 2.11
C ASP A 163 5.96 -7.23 2.29
N PHE A 164 4.81 -7.61 2.82
CA PHE A 164 3.68 -6.72 3.05
C PHE A 164 3.19 -6.88 4.49
N LEU A 165 2.94 -5.78 5.16
CA LEU A 165 2.38 -5.71 6.50
C LEU A 165 1.06 -4.96 6.48
N TYR A 166 0.04 -5.52 7.12
CA TYR A 166 -1.28 -4.91 7.29
C TYR A 166 -1.93 -5.34 8.60
N GLY A 167 -2.45 -4.42 9.37
CA GLY A 167 -3.13 -4.70 10.63
C GLY A 167 -4.53 -5.29 10.50
N GLY A 168 -5.11 -5.31 9.31
CA GLY A 168 -6.47 -5.77 9.04
C GLY A 168 -6.56 -7.14 8.39
N ASP A 169 -7.79 -7.50 7.97
CA ASP A 169 -8.06 -8.74 7.22
C ASP A 169 -7.55 -8.63 5.79
N ILE A 170 -6.44 -9.30 5.51
CA ILE A 170 -5.80 -9.32 4.19
C ILE A 170 -6.63 -10.05 3.12
N ASN A 171 -7.67 -10.79 3.50
CA ASN A 171 -8.58 -11.44 2.55
C ASN A 171 -9.67 -10.49 2.05
N PHE A 172 -9.82 -9.32 2.69
CA PHE A 172 -10.77 -8.31 2.25
C PHE A 172 -10.48 -7.90 0.80
N THR A 173 -11.51 -7.81 -0.02
CA THR A 173 -11.44 -7.44 -1.46
C THR A 173 -10.46 -8.24 -2.33
N ASN A 174 -10.07 -9.45 -1.92
CA ASN A 174 -9.08 -10.29 -2.60
C ASN A 174 -7.63 -9.73 -2.54
N MET A 175 -7.31 -8.93 -1.53
CA MET A 175 -5.98 -8.32 -1.38
C MET A 175 -4.87 -9.38 -1.29
N ARG A 176 -5.08 -10.46 -0.50
CA ARG A 176 -4.13 -11.59 -0.42
C ARG A 176 -3.80 -12.15 -1.80
N GLY A 177 -4.81 -12.44 -2.60
CA GLY A 177 -4.63 -13.00 -3.94
C GLY A 177 -3.84 -12.07 -4.85
N TYR A 178 -4.15 -10.78 -4.83
CA TYR A 178 -3.46 -9.76 -5.60
C TYR A 178 -1.98 -9.60 -5.17
N LEU A 179 -1.70 -9.52 -3.88
CA LEU A 179 -0.35 -9.33 -3.36
C LEU A 179 0.55 -10.54 -3.64
N MET A 180 0.04 -11.76 -3.40
CA MET A 180 0.80 -12.99 -3.68
C MET A 180 1.11 -13.13 -5.17
N ALA A 181 0.09 -12.95 -6.04
CA ALA A 181 0.29 -12.98 -7.49
C ALA A 181 1.24 -11.86 -7.98
N GLY A 182 1.23 -10.71 -7.28
CA GLY A 182 2.09 -9.56 -7.52
C GLY A 182 3.55 -9.74 -7.06
N GLY A 183 3.89 -10.87 -6.41
CA GLY A 183 5.28 -11.20 -6.06
C GLY A 183 5.71 -10.79 -4.64
N PHE A 184 4.78 -10.45 -3.75
CA PHE A 184 5.10 -10.34 -2.33
C PHE A 184 5.34 -11.74 -1.75
N GLN A 185 6.55 -11.99 -1.24
CA GLN A 185 7.00 -13.30 -0.75
C GLN A 185 6.45 -13.62 0.65
N LYS A 186 6.25 -12.58 1.47
CA LYS A 186 5.72 -12.73 2.84
C LYS A 186 4.62 -11.71 3.08
N LEU A 187 3.51 -12.18 3.63
CA LEU A 187 2.39 -11.35 4.05
C LEU A 187 2.25 -11.48 5.57
N THR A 188 2.18 -10.36 6.26
CA THR A 188 1.85 -10.28 7.69
C THR A 188 0.53 -9.54 7.82
N SER A 189 -0.46 -10.15 8.47
CA SER A 189 -1.82 -9.61 8.60
C SER A 189 -2.29 -9.65 10.06
N GLN A 190 -3.54 -9.27 10.32
CA GLN A 190 -4.11 -9.34 11.67
C GLN A 190 -3.97 -10.72 12.32
N ASP A 191 -3.92 -11.79 11.52
CA ASP A 191 -3.84 -13.17 12.03
C ASP A 191 -2.47 -13.50 12.66
N ASP A 192 -1.45 -12.71 12.39
CA ASP A 192 -0.11 -12.83 12.95
C ASP A 192 0.05 -12.07 14.29
N PHE A 193 -1.03 -11.47 14.79
CA PHE A 193 -1.07 -10.73 16.06
C PHE A 193 -1.93 -11.47 17.10
N SER A 194 -1.79 -11.07 18.36
CA SER A 194 -2.58 -11.65 19.44
C SER A 194 -4.08 -11.36 19.24
N MET A 195 -4.95 -12.24 19.79
CA MET A 195 -6.40 -11.99 19.75
C MET A 195 -6.79 -10.69 20.43
N HIS A 196 -6.08 -10.27 21.46
CA HIS A 196 -6.29 -9.02 22.13
C HIS A 196 -6.02 -7.83 21.19
N ASP A 197 -4.91 -7.85 20.46
CA ASP A 197 -4.51 -6.76 19.59
C ASP A 197 -5.42 -6.65 18.35
N ARG A 198 -5.77 -7.78 17.71
CA ARG A 198 -6.61 -7.80 16.52
C ARG A 198 -8.07 -7.42 16.77
N ASN A 199 -8.56 -7.62 17.99
CA ASN A 199 -9.92 -7.28 18.37
C ASN A 199 -10.05 -5.87 18.97
N TYR A 200 -8.98 -5.07 18.90
CA TYR A 200 -9.00 -3.71 19.42
C TYR A 200 -10.00 -2.80 18.71
N SER A 201 -10.05 -2.88 17.40
CA SER A 201 -11.02 -2.14 16.59
C SER A 201 -11.79 -3.07 15.67
N LYS A 202 -12.85 -2.56 15.05
CA LYS A 202 -13.65 -3.28 14.05
C LYS A 202 -12.79 -3.83 12.89
N TRP A 203 -11.71 -3.15 12.54
CA TRP A 203 -10.91 -3.47 11.35
C TRP A 203 -9.62 -4.23 11.67
N GLY A 204 -9.24 -4.33 12.94
CA GLY A 204 -8.07 -5.10 13.35
C GLY A 204 -7.11 -4.35 14.27
N VAL A 205 -5.82 -4.57 14.04
CA VAL A 205 -4.70 -4.15 14.89
C VAL A 205 -4.38 -2.66 14.69
N PRO A 206 -4.35 -1.83 15.74
CA PRO A 206 -4.07 -0.40 15.63
C PRO A 206 -2.60 -0.11 15.26
N ASP A 207 -2.38 1.08 14.67
CA ASP A 207 -1.10 1.47 14.08
C ASP A 207 0.07 1.48 15.07
N ASN A 208 -0.14 1.82 16.34
CA ASN A 208 0.94 1.77 17.34
C ASN A 208 1.52 0.36 17.54
N ILE A 209 0.74 -0.68 17.32
CA ILE A 209 1.17 -2.08 17.41
C ILE A 209 1.80 -2.53 16.10
N THR A 210 1.15 -2.21 14.96
CA THR A 210 1.69 -2.58 13.65
C THR A 210 3.02 -1.88 13.35
N PHE A 211 3.21 -0.61 13.74
CA PHE A 211 4.51 0.07 13.63
C PHE A 211 5.60 -0.55 14.51
N LYS A 212 5.26 -1.05 15.72
CA LYS A 212 6.21 -1.84 16.54
C LYS A 212 6.60 -3.13 15.83
N ARG A 213 5.63 -3.81 15.20
CA ARG A 213 5.90 -5.01 14.38
C ARG A 213 6.79 -4.70 13.19
N LEU A 214 6.49 -3.61 12.47
CA LEU A 214 7.33 -3.13 11.36
C LEU A 214 8.77 -2.91 11.81
N LEU A 215 8.97 -2.19 12.91
CA LEU A 215 10.31 -1.92 13.44
C LEU A 215 11.06 -3.22 13.79
N ALA A 216 10.37 -4.20 14.40
CA ALA A 216 10.95 -5.51 14.71
C ALA A 216 11.35 -6.26 13.44
N MET A 217 10.49 -6.30 12.40
CA MET A 217 10.77 -6.92 11.11
C MET A 217 12.01 -6.32 10.44
N LEU A 218 12.13 -4.98 10.47
CA LEU A 218 13.29 -4.31 9.89
C LEU A 218 14.56 -4.58 10.70
N LYS A 219 14.47 -4.67 12.03
CA LYS A 219 15.60 -4.99 12.90
C LYS A 219 16.12 -6.42 12.66
N GLU A 220 15.24 -7.38 12.42
CA GLU A 220 15.61 -8.76 12.06
C GLU A 220 16.47 -8.86 10.79
N ARG A 221 16.47 -7.80 9.97
CA ARG A 221 17.23 -7.71 8.70
C ARG A 221 18.54 -6.94 8.82
N GLU A 222 18.89 -6.45 10.00
CA GLU A 222 20.16 -5.78 10.20
C GLU A 222 21.32 -6.75 9.88
N GLY A 223 22.24 -6.29 9.03
CA GLY A 223 23.38 -7.11 8.59
C GLY A 223 23.09 -8.05 7.39
N GLN A 224 21.87 -8.12 6.87
CA GLN A 224 21.57 -8.84 5.63
C GLN A 224 22.20 -8.13 4.43
N LYS A 225 22.66 -8.92 3.44
CA LYS A 225 23.29 -8.41 2.22
C LYS A 225 22.29 -8.04 1.13
N GLU A 226 21.20 -8.79 1.08
CA GLU A 226 20.15 -8.59 0.09
C GLU A 226 19.28 -7.39 0.49
N PRO A 227 19.00 -6.46 -0.44
CA PRO A 227 18.09 -5.38 -0.18
C PRO A 227 16.66 -5.92 -0.02
N TRP A 228 15.84 -5.16 0.67
CA TRP A 228 14.44 -5.50 0.90
C TRP A 228 13.49 -4.40 0.43
N PHE A 229 12.30 -4.84 0.08
CA PHE A 229 11.12 -4.00 -0.18
C PHE A 229 10.02 -4.39 0.80
N THR A 230 9.72 -3.53 1.72
CA THR A 230 8.61 -3.69 2.65
C THR A 230 7.53 -2.68 2.34
N ALA A 231 6.32 -3.14 2.13
CA ALA A 231 5.13 -2.30 2.02
C ALA A 231 4.29 -2.45 3.28
N PHE A 232 3.86 -1.35 3.85
CA PHE A 232 3.03 -1.31 5.05
C PHE A 232 1.81 -0.43 4.80
N LEU A 233 0.61 -0.98 5.01
CA LEU A 233 -0.66 -0.27 4.97
C LEU A 233 -1.10 0.04 6.39
N THR A 234 -1.28 1.33 6.72
CA THR A 234 -1.83 1.75 8.01
C THR A 234 -3.34 1.49 8.07
N LEU A 235 -3.93 1.54 9.26
CA LEU A 235 -5.33 1.18 9.43
C LEU A 235 -6.12 2.16 10.32
N SER A 236 -5.47 2.78 11.29
CA SER A 236 -6.17 3.46 12.39
C SER A 236 -6.93 4.71 11.99
N SER A 237 -6.59 5.32 10.84
CA SER A 237 -7.31 6.45 10.26
C SER A 237 -8.57 6.04 9.48
N HIS A 238 -8.94 4.76 9.47
CA HIS A 238 -10.19 4.26 8.91
C HIS A 238 -11.39 4.45 9.87
N GLU A 239 -12.56 4.71 9.32
CA GLU A 239 -13.83 4.72 10.09
C GLU A 239 -14.04 3.36 10.79
N PRO A 240 -14.45 3.29 12.06
CA PRO A 240 -15.08 4.30 12.91
C PRO A 240 -14.12 5.17 13.76
N PHE A 241 -12.83 5.27 13.40
CA PHE A 241 -11.85 6.15 14.03
C PHE A 241 -11.58 5.82 15.51
N GLU A 242 -11.54 4.53 15.83
CA GLU A 242 -11.28 4.03 17.18
C GLU A 242 -9.78 3.85 17.39
N VAL A 243 -9.20 4.70 18.24
CA VAL A 243 -7.76 4.69 18.52
C VAL A 243 -7.47 4.85 20.02
N PRO A 244 -6.38 4.24 20.54
CA PRO A 244 -5.98 4.36 21.96
C PRO A 244 -5.22 5.69 22.22
N PHE A 245 -5.84 6.81 21.83
CA PHE A 245 -5.20 8.12 21.83
C PHE A 245 -6.25 9.22 21.90
N LYS A 246 -5.96 10.30 22.62
CA LYS A 246 -6.85 11.45 22.70
C LYS A 246 -6.05 12.74 22.66
N LYS A 247 -6.09 13.40 21.51
CA LYS A 247 -5.52 14.73 21.26
C LYS A 247 -6.62 15.72 20.86
N PHE A 248 -7.64 15.24 20.16
CA PHE A 248 -8.77 16.02 19.69
C PHE A 248 -10.08 15.41 20.17
N GLU A 249 -11.10 16.22 20.38
CA GLU A 249 -12.46 15.74 20.67
C GLU A 249 -13.11 15.11 19.43
N ASP A 250 -12.85 15.66 18.25
CA ASP A 250 -13.28 15.11 16.98
C ASP A 250 -12.55 13.79 16.70
N LYS A 251 -13.29 12.69 16.62
CA LYS A 251 -12.73 11.33 16.45
C LYS A 251 -11.95 11.17 15.16
N HIS A 252 -12.42 11.78 14.08
CA HIS A 252 -11.76 11.72 12.78
C HIS A 252 -10.39 12.38 12.85
N ARG A 253 -10.31 13.65 13.26
CA ARG A 253 -9.02 14.33 13.44
C ARG A 253 -8.11 13.61 14.42
N ASN A 254 -8.70 13.04 15.46
CA ASN A 254 -7.96 12.32 16.49
C ASN A 254 -7.30 11.05 15.95
N ALA A 255 -7.98 10.29 15.09
CA ALA A 255 -7.45 9.08 14.47
C ALA A 255 -6.29 9.40 13.51
N PHE A 256 -6.40 10.46 12.72
CA PHE A 256 -5.31 10.90 11.85
C PHE A 256 -4.09 11.39 12.65
N ALA A 257 -4.34 12.13 13.74
CA ALA A 257 -3.25 12.55 14.63
C ALA A 257 -2.57 11.37 15.33
N PHE A 258 -3.30 10.31 15.60
CA PHE A 258 -2.73 9.07 16.14
C PHE A 258 -1.81 8.37 15.14
N THR A 259 -2.24 8.20 13.89
CA THR A 259 -1.40 7.61 12.83
C THR A 259 -0.15 8.46 12.58
N ASP A 260 -0.27 9.79 12.53
CA ASP A 260 0.86 10.71 12.42
C ASP A 260 1.87 10.58 13.58
N ASP A 261 1.37 10.46 14.82
CA ASP A 261 2.21 10.23 16.00
C ASP A 261 2.94 8.88 15.92
N CYS A 262 2.27 7.83 15.43
CA CYS A 262 2.88 6.51 15.19
C CYS A 262 3.98 6.59 14.13
N ILE A 263 3.75 7.28 13.02
CA ILE A 263 4.75 7.55 11.97
C ILE A 263 5.97 8.29 12.57
N GLY A 264 5.71 9.37 13.31
CA GLY A 264 6.77 10.16 13.92
C GLY A 264 7.64 9.37 14.89
N LYS A 265 7.04 8.53 15.74
CA LYS A 265 7.73 7.64 16.67
C LYS A 265 8.54 6.57 15.93
N PHE A 266 7.96 5.95 14.92
CA PHE A 266 8.64 4.97 14.09
C PHE A 266 9.88 5.57 13.42
N ILE A 267 9.76 6.69 12.73
CA ILE A 267 10.89 7.36 12.08
C ILE A 267 11.99 7.72 13.08
N LYS A 268 11.62 8.23 14.26
CA LYS A 268 12.59 8.57 15.31
C LYS A 268 13.39 7.34 15.77
N GLU A 269 12.75 6.18 15.91
CA GLU A 269 13.43 4.94 16.30
C GLU A 269 14.22 4.34 15.14
N PHE A 270 13.67 4.32 13.92
CA PHE A 270 14.33 3.75 12.75
C PHE A 270 15.59 4.54 12.34
N ARG A 271 15.64 5.85 12.62
CA ARG A 271 16.86 6.67 12.43
C ARG A 271 18.08 6.18 13.23
N LYS A 272 17.87 5.36 14.25
CA LYS A 272 18.96 4.76 15.04
C LYS A 272 19.48 3.46 14.44
N SER A 273 18.78 2.91 13.44
CA SER A 273 19.17 1.67 12.77
C SER A 273 20.36 1.92 11.82
N PRO A 274 21.29 0.98 11.72
CA PRO A 274 22.36 1.04 10.71
C PRO A 274 21.84 1.00 9.27
N GLN A 275 20.56 0.67 9.06
CA GLN A 275 19.93 0.64 7.74
C GLN A 275 19.41 2.01 7.30
N TRP A 276 19.35 3.03 8.20
CA TRP A 276 18.73 4.32 7.92
C TRP A 276 19.29 4.97 6.65
N ASP A 277 20.61 5.12 6.55
CA ASP A 277 21.27 5.81 5.43
C ASP A 277 21.16 5.07 4.09
N ASN A 278 20.74 3.80 4.13
CA ASN A 278 20.56 2.96 2.93
C ASN A 278 19.08 2.63 2.68
N THR A 279 18.14 3.39 3.23
CA THR A 279 16.72 3.12 3.07
C THR A 279 15.98 4.31 2.45
N LEU A 280 15.30 4.07 1.34
CA LEU A 280 14.31 4.98 0.77
C LEU A 280 12.96 4.73 1.46
N ILE A 281 12.44 5.76 2.14
CA ILE A 281 11.10 5.71 2.73
C ILE A 281 10.16 6.53 1.87
N VAL A 282 9.08 5.92 1.41
CA VAL A 282 8.02 6.55 0.63
C VAL A 282 6.73 6.53 1.43
N LEU A 283 6.22 7.72 1.74
CA LEU A 283 4.94 7.93 2.42
C LEU A 283 3.93 8.40 1.37
N LEU A 284 2.85 7.67 1.18
CA LEU A 284 1.82 8.02 0.21
C LEU A 284 0.42 7.64 0.74
N PRO A 285 -0.62 8.43 0.46
CA PRO A 285 -2.00 8.06 0.78
C PRO A 285 -2.56 7.04 -0.21
N ASP A 286 -3.62 6.35 0.19
CA ASP A 286 -4.41 5.48 -0.67
C ASP A 286 -5.47 6.20 -1.50
#